data_3585070047ca58e8f65b0b5f97a99683
#
_entry.id   3585070047ca58e8f65b0b5f97a99683
#
_cell.length_a   1.000
_cell.length_b   1.000
_cell.length_c   1.000
_cell.angle_alpha   90.00
_cell.angle_beta   90.00
_cell.angle_gamma   90.00
#
_symmetry.space_group_name_H-M   'P 1'
#
loop_
_entity.id
_entity.type
_entity.pdbx_description
1 polymer ?
#
loop_
_entity_poly.entity_id
_entity_poly.type
_entity_poly.pdbx_seq_one_letter_code
_entity_poly.pdbx_strand_id
1 'polypeptide(L)'
;ISPDYWRKYLLDYDSLGADYKYAAMLTGRELEFVDKKLDRYMAQKAKKKTIPHLLIDRFRFDSFKIDSEGDYKSTLLSRFGSTVFLFFAITPPPATVERAWQRGLTTARYKAVDDLLYHNIEAFTGIPELFFSWMSITDKNIYFEFLDNDVPLGELPKTIAFGRNGSMTVLDPVALSNIDRFKEVNVAATRPEDVLNPDWIPSYQFLRQCIEALPKLEFADQDSAKIYGRIEKAG
;
A
#
# COMPACT_ATOMS: atom_id res chain seq x y z
N ILE A 1 4.10 -6.46 11.99
CA ILE A 1 5.55 -6.24 11.79
C ILE A 1 5.70 -4.90 11.10
N SER A 2 6.23 -3.93 11.80
CA SER A 2 6.56 -2.61 11.26
C SER A 2 8.01 -2.30 11.55
N PRO A 3 8.85 -1.97 10.54
CA PRO A 3 10.24 -1.60 10.76
C PRO A 3 10.39 -0.42 11.72
N ASP A 4 9.49 0.55 11.64
CA ASP A 4 9.51 1.73 12.50
C ASP A 4 9.28 1.40 13.98
N TYR A 5 8.52 0.32 14.26
CA TYR A 5 8.33 -0.14 15.63
C TYR A 5 9.63 -0.64 16.27
N TRP A 6 10.48 -1.30 15.49
CA TRP A 6 11.74 -1.86 15.99
C TRP A 6 12.82 -0.81 16.23
N ARG A 7 12.77 0.33 15.52
CA ARG A 7 13.77 1.39 15.64
C ARG A 7 13.95 1.89 17.07
N LYS A 8 12.86 2.03 17.81
CA LYS A 8 12.91 2.49 19.22
C LYS A 8 13.64 1.54 20.17
N TYR A 9 13.93 0.31 19.73
CA TYR A 9 14.68 -0.69 20.50
C TYR A 9 16.11 -0.87 20.01
N LEU A 10 16.52 -0.13 18.98
CA LEU A 10 17.89 -0.16 18.51
C LEU A 10 18.76 0.69 19.43
N LEU A 11 20.01 0.25 19.58
CA LEU A 11 20.99 0.99 20.35
C LEU A 11 21.13 2.42 19.78
N ASP A 12 21.23 3.38 20.68
CA ASP A 12 21.45 4.80 20.38
C ASP A 12 20.36 5.49 19.54
N TYR A 13 19.20 4.85 19.30
CA TYR A 13 18.13 5.50 18.54
C TYR A 13 17.71 6.84 19.14
N ASP A 14 17.57 6.91 20.46
CA ASP A 14 17.19 8.14 21.17
C ASP A 14 18.30 9.20 21.13
N SER A 15 19.57 8.78 21.03
CA SER A 15 20.72 9.69 20.93
C SER A 15 20.91 10.28 19.54
N LEU A 16 20.37 9.66 18.49
CA LEU A 16 20.40 10.18 17.12
C LEU A 16 19.49 11.40 16.91
N GLY A 17 18.65 11.71 17.91
CA GLY A 17 17.88 12.94 18.00
C GLY A 17 16.80 13.10 16.94
N ALA A 18 16.43 14.36 16.70
CA ALA A 18 15.31 14.75 15.84
C ALA A 18 15.55 14.57 14.35
N ASP A 19 16.77 14.27 13.90
CA ASP A 19 17.06 14.11 12.47
C ASP A 19 16.76 12.69 11.99
N TYR A 20 15.48 12.46 11.70
CA TYR A 20 14.99 11.18 11.21
C TYR A 20 15.67 10.70 9.92
N LYS A 21 16.11 11.60 9.05
CA LYS A 21 16.79 11.24 7.80
C LYS A 21 18.07 10.48 8.10
N TYR A 22 18.87 10.98 9.01
CA TYR A 22 20.10 10.30 9.44
C TYR A 22 19.82 9.07 10.30
N ALA A 23 18.83 9.11 11.19
CA ALA A 23 18.43 7.98 11.99
C ALA A 23 17.97 6.81 11.11
N ALA A 24 17.20 7.05 10.04
CA ALA A 24 16.78 6.03 9.09
C ALA A 24 17.96 5.41 8.35
N MET A 25 18.94 6.21 7.94
CA MET A 25 20.15 5.76 7.26
C MET A 25 21.05 4.93 8.19
N LEU A 26 21.27 5.42 9.42
CA LEU A 26 22.15 4.76 10.38
C LEU A 26 21.56 3.45 10.92
N THR A 27 20.25 3.39 11.12
CA THR A 27 19.58 2.20 11.64
C THR A 27 19.13 1.22 10.55
N GLY A 28 19.33 1.53 9.28
CA GLY A 28 18.85 0.69 8.16
C GLY A 28 19.47 -0.71 8.17
N ARG A 29 20.77 -0.83 8.42
CA ARG A 29 21.46 -2.12 8.50
C ARG A 29 21.03 -2.96 9.69
N GLU A 30 20.80 -2.33 10.84
CA GLU A 30 20.33 -3.01 12.04
C GLU A 30 18.92 -3.54 11.86
N LEU A 31 18.04 -2.75 11.23
CA LEU A 31 16.69 -3.21 10.87
C LEU A 31 16.72 -4.39 9.91
N GLU A 32 17.62 -4.40 8.93
CA GLU A 32 17.78 -5.54 8.02
C GLU A 32 18.18 -6.82 8.80
N PHE A 33 19.03 -6.69 9.80
CA PHE A 33 19.42 -7.80 10.67
C PHE A 33 18.22 -8.33 11.48
N VAL A 34 17.41 -7.44 12.03
CA VAL A 34 16.18 -7.79 12.77
C VAL A 34 15.22 -8.51 11.85
N ASP A 35 14.98 -7.96 10.66
CA ASP A 35 14.11 -8.56 9.66
C ASP A 35 14.58 -9.97 9.26
N LYS A 36 15.84 -10.15 8.98
CA LYS A 36 16.41 -11.49 8.65
C LYS A 36 16.26 -12.51 9.79
N LYS A 37 16.41 -12.07 11.05
CA LYS A 37 16.17 -12.94 12.22
C LYS A 37 14.70 -13.31 12.37
N LEU A 38 13.81 -12.33 12.19
CA LEU A 38 12.38 -12.55 12.24
C LEU A 38 11.94 -13.51 11.14
N ASP A 39 12.49 -13.35 9.95
CA ASP A 39 12.27 -14.23 8.82
C ASP A 39 12.61 -15.69 9.13
N ARG A 40 13.77 -15.93 9.70
CA ARG A 40 14.20 -17.28 10.11
C ARG A 40 13.29 -17.86 11.19
N TYR A 41 12.90 -17.04 12.17
CA TYR A 41 11.97 -17.44 13.21
C TYR A 41 10.60 -17.83 12.64
N MET A 42 10.06 -17.01 11.76
CA MET A 42 8.77 -17.27 11.12
C MET A 42 8.82 -18.51 10.23
N ALA A 43 9.90 -18.74 9.49
CA ALA A 43 10.08 -19.95 8.70
C ALA A 43 10.11 -21.22 9.59
N GLN A 44 10.72 -21.16 10.78
CA GLN A 44 10.70 -22.27 11.73
C GLN A 44 9.29 -22.52 12.29
N LYS A 45 8.54 -21.46 12.58
CA LYS A 45 7.15 -21.56 13.04
C LYS A 45 6.25 -22.13 11.95
N ALA A 46 6.45 -21.76 10.70
CA ALA A 46 5.73 -22.31 9.56
C ALA A 46 5.91 -23.82 9.42
N LYS A 47 7.16 -24.30 9.52
CA LYS A 47 7.45 -25.74 9.51
C LYS A 47 6.72 -26.51 10.60
N LYS A 48 6.51 -25.89 11.76
CA LYS A 48 5.78 -26.49 12.91
C LYS A 48 4.28 -26.28 12.86
N LYS A 49 3.75 -25.61 11.81
CA LYS A 49 2.34 -25.20 11.70
C LYS A 49 1.85 -24.36 12.89
N THR A 50 2.72 -23.56 13.47
CA THR A 50 2.45 -22.72 14.66
C THR A 50 2.67 -21.24 14.36
N ILE A 51 2.38 -20.79 13.13
CA ILE A 51 2.49 -19.38 12.77
C ILE A 51 1.41 -18.60 13.52
N PRO A 52 1.77 -17.54 14.26
CA PRO A 52 0.79 -16.64 14.86
C PRO A 52 0.07 -15.82 13.80
N HIS A 53 -1.02 -15.18 14.16
CA HIS A 53 -1.60 -14.13 13.33
C HIS A 53 -0.58 -13.00 13.18
N LEU A 54 -0.40 -12.53 11.94
CA LEU A 54 0.58 -11.50 11.59
C LEU A 54 -0.14 -10.27 11.09
N LEU A 55 0.16 -9.13 11.68
CA LEU A 55 -0.13 -7.82 11.12
C LEU A 55 1.18 -7.27 10.56
N ILE A 56 1.22 -6.99 9.26
CA ILE A 56 2.40 -6.48 8.58
C ILE A 56 2.06 -5.11 8.02
N ASP A 57 2.73 -4.11 8.55
CA ASP A 57 2.67 -2.73 8.07
C ASP A 57 4.00 -2.43 7.37
N ARG A 58 3.99 -2.46 6.05
CA ARG A 58 5.16 -2.22 5.21
C ARG A 58 4.77 -1.45 3.97
N PHE A 59 5.65 -0.52 3.62
CA PHE A 59 5.54 0.28 2.42
C PHE A 59 6.19 -0.39 1.19
N ARG A 60 7.26 -1.17 1.37
CA ARG A 60 8.00 -1.77 0.25
C ARG A 60 7.29 -2.98 -0.31
N PHE A 61 6.86 -2.87 -1.56
CA PHE A 61 6.18 -3.93 -2.32
C PHE A 61 7.09 -5.11 -2.67
N ASP A 62 8.40 -4.89 -2.82
CA ASP A 62 9.36 -5.95 -3.19
C ASP A 62 9.31 -7.18 -2.28
N SER A 63 8.99 -6.97 -1.00
CA SER A 63 8.85 -8.05 -0.03
C SER A 63 7.56 -8.86 -0.20
N PHE A 64 6.61 -8.38 -1.01
CA PHE A 64 5.29 -8.97 -1.21
C PHE A 64 5.06 -9.44 -2.64
N LYS A 65 5.96 -9.09 -3.58
CA LYS A 65 5.87 -9.57 -4.95
C LYS A 65 6.05 -11.08 -4.97
N ILE A 66 5.25 -11.71 -5.82
CA ILE A 66 5.42 -13.10 -6.18
C ILE A 66 6.32 -13.08 -7.41
N ASP A 67 7.48 -13.71 -7.32
CA ASP A 67 8.33 -13.86 -8.51
C ASP A 67 7.58 -14.60 -9.60
N SER A 68 7.73 -14.12 -10.83
CA SER A 68 7.09 -14.64 -12.03
C SER A 68 7.40 -16.13 -12.30
N GLU A 69 8.40 -16.68 -11.65
CA GLU A 69 8.79 -18.09 -11.68
C GLU A 69 8.06 -18.97 -10.66
N GLY A 70 7.14 -18.39 -9.87
CA GLY A 70 6.29 -19.13 -8.95
C GLY A 70 6.98 -19.66 -7.70
N ASP A 71 8.23 -19.28 -7.44
CA ASP A 71 8.93 -19.64 -6.21
C ASP A 71 8.57 -18.72 -5.03
N TYR A 72 7.27 -18.62 -4.76
CA TYR A 72 6.77 -17.94 -3.57
C TYR A 72 7.21 -18.66 -2.27
N LYS A 73 7.81 -19.84 -2.34
CA LYS A 73 8.26 -20.63 -1.18
C LYS A 73 9.40 -19.99 -0.42
N SER A 74 10.21 -19.15 -1.09
CA SER A 74 11.31 -18.41 -0.46
C SER A 74 10.92 -17.02 0.03
N THR A 75 9.74 -16.49 -0.34
CA THR A 75 9.26 -15.16 -0.03
C THR A 75 8.49 -15.11 1.29
N LEU A 76 8.11 -13.89 1.72
CA LEU A 76 7.20 -13.68 2.85
C LEU A 76 5.89 -14.48 2.72
N LEU A 77 5.44 -14.75 1.48
CA LEU A 77 4.23 -15.50 1.19
C LEU A 77 4.22 -16.92 1.73
N SER A 78 5.35 -17.60 1.72
CA SER A 78 5.47 -18.95 2.30
C SER A 78 5.20 -18.99 3.80
N ARG A 79 5.26 -17.83 4.46
CA ARG A 79 5.07 -17.66 5.90
C ARG A 79 3.65 -17.33 6.27
N PHE A 80 2.83 -16.90 5.31
CA PHE A 80 1.42 -16.65 5.55
C PHE A 80 0.65 -17.97 5.61
N GLY A 81 -0.32 -18.04 6.53
CA GLY A 81 -1.24 -19.15 6.60
C GLY A 81 -2.13 -19.25 5.36
N SER A 82 -3.19 -20.06 5.47
CA SER A 82 -4.16 -20.26 4.38
C SER A 82 -5.06 -19.04 4.10
N THR A 83 -5.07 -18.04 4.98
CA THR A 83 -5.92 -16.85 4.86
C THR A 83 -5.07 -15.60 4.96
N VAL A 84 -5.23 -14.70 4.01
CA VAL A 84 -4.51 -13.44 3.90
C VAL A 84 -5.52 -12.30 3.67
N PHE A 85 -5.34 -11.18 4.37
CA PHE A 85 -6.08 -9.95 4.18
C PHE A 85 -5.12 -8.87 3.66
N LEU A 86 -5.43 -8.29 2.53
CA LEU A 86 -4.68 -7.19 1.91
C LEU A 86 -5.48 -5.90 2.03
N PHE A 87 -4.90 -4.89 2.64
CA PHE A 87 -5.49 -3.57 2.75
C PHE A 87 -4.66 -2.57 1.96
N PHE A 88 -5.28 -1.90 1.00
CA PHE A 88 -4.68 -0.86 0.18
C PHE A 88 -5.24 0.50 0.59
N ALA A 89 -4.49 1.24 1.39
CA ALA A 89 -4.88 2.59 1.81
C ALA A 89 -4.50 3.61 0.73
N ILE A 90 -5.50 4.23 0.13
CA ILE A 90 -5.37 5.26 -0.89
C ILE A 90 -5.41 6.62 -0.20
N THR A 91 -4.25 7.21 0.02
CA THR A 91 -4.10 8.51 0.68
C THR A 91 -3.64 9.54 -0.35
N PRO A 92 -4.33 10.67 -0.49
CA PRO A 92 -3.88 11.74 -1.39
C PRO A 92 -2.45 12.20 -1.05
N PRO A 93 -1.58 12.42 -2.05
CA PRO A 93 -0.21 12.88 -1.84
C PRO A 93 -0.08 14.15 -0.97
N PRO A 94 -0.91 15.19 -1.15
CA PRO A 94 -0.89 16.35 -0.25
C PRO A 94 -1.22 15.98 1.21
N ALA A 95 -2.20 15.09 1.43
CA ALA A 95 -2.55 14.63 2.77
C ALA A 95 -1.42 13.79 3.40
N THR A 96 -0.69 13.03 2.58
CA THR A 96 0.50 12.28 3.04
C THR A 96 1.59 13.24 3.54
N VAL A 97 1.84 14.32 2.80
CA VAL A 97 2.82 15.35 3.18
C VAL A 97 2.39 16.03 4.48
N GLU A 98 1.15 16.49 4.57
CA GLU A 98 0.63 17.15 5.76
C GLU A 98 0.69 16.25 7.01
N ARG A 99 0.26 15.01 6.90
CA ARG A 99 0.32 14.03 8.00
C ARG A 99 1.75 13.74 8.44
N ALA A 100 2.68 13.67 7.48
CA ALA A 100 4.10 13.48 7.80
C ALA A 100 4.68 14.71 8.52
N TRP A 101 4.27 15.92 8.12
CA TRP A 101 4.64 17.16 8.78
C TRP A 101 4.12 17.21 10.22
N GLN A 102 2.83 16.96 10.43
CA GLN A 102 2.20 16.93 11.75
C GLN A 102 2.87 15.89 12.67
N ARG A 103 3.19 14.72 12.14
CA ARG A 103 3.98 13.71 12.86
C ARG A 103 5.37 14.25 13.22
N GLY A 104 6.02 14.98 12.32
CA GLY A 104 7.31 15.62 12.57
C GLY A 104 7.26 16.57 13.74
N LEU A 105 6.23 17.42 13.81
CA LEU A 105 6.02 18.36 14.92
C LEU A 105 5.87 17.66 16.29
N THR A 106 5.25 16.49 16.32
CA THR A 106 4.99 15.76 17.57
C THR A 106 6.11 14.81 17.97
N THR A 107 6.84 14.25 17.01
CA THR A 107 7.84 13.18 17.26
C THR A 107 9.25 13.57 16.85
N ALA A 108 9.44 14.79 16.33
CA ALA A 108 10.67 15.26 15.70
C ALA A 108 11.17 14.41 14.51
N ARG A 109 10.29 13.58 13.93
CA ARG A 109 10.60 12.68 12.80
C ARG A 109 10.10 13.29 11.50
N TYR A 110 10.89 14.18 10.95
CA TYR A 110 10.61 14.80 9.65
C TYR A 110 11.09 13.92 8.50
N LYS A 111 10.42 14.06 7.37
CA LYS A 111 10.82 13.48 6.10
C LYS A 111 10.73 14.53 5.02
N ALA A 112 11.70 14.55 4.11
CA ALA A 112 11.70 15.48 2.99
C ALA A 112 10.44 15.31 2.13
N VAL A 113 9.89 16.40 1.63
CA VAL A 113 8.63 16.40 0.87
C VAL A 113 8.81 15.65 -0.46
N ASP A 114 9.90 15.90 -1.15
CA ASP A 114 10.25 15.20 -2.40
C ASP A 114 10.36 13.68 -2.20
N ASP A 115 11.03 13.22 -1.12
CA ASP A 115 11.07 11.80 -0.75
C ASP A 115 9.67 11.21 -0.53
N LEU A 116 8.76 11.96 0.11
CA LEU A 116 7.38 11.53 0.32
C LEU A 116 6.62 11.40 -0.98
N LEU A 117 6.76 12.38 -1.87
CA LEU A 117 6.11 12.37 -3.17
C LEU A 117 6.65 11.27 -4.10
N TYR A 118 7.97 11.04 -4.11
CA TYR A 118 8.56 9.89 -4.81
C TYR A 118 8.04 8.54 -4.30
N HIS A 119 7.91 8.38 -2.97
CA HIS A 119 7.35 7.17 -2.41
C HIS A 119 5.85 7.00 -2.73
N ASN A 120 5.10 8.08 -2.89
CA ASN A 120 3.72 8.00 -3.38
C ASN A 120 3.69 7.45 -4.81
N ILE A 121 4.51 7.99 -5.70
CA ILE A 121 4.62 7.48 -7.09
C ILE A 121 4.95 5.99 -7.09
N GLU A 122 5.98 5.59 -6.34
CA GLU A 122 6.40 4.20 -6.23
C GLU A 122 5.26 3.31 -5.72
N ALA A 123 4.55 3.74 -4.66
CA ALA A 123 3.44 3.01 -4.09
C ALA A 123 2.30 2.83 -5.10
N PHE A 124 1.80 3.91 -5.68
CA PHE A 124 0.65 3.84 -6.59
C PHE A 124 0.98 3.18 -7.93
N THR A 125 2.23 3.26 -8.39
CA THR A 125 2.69 2.50 -9.55
C THR A 125 2.77 1.00 -9.26
N GLY A 126 3.14 0.62 -8.03
CA GLY A 126 3.30 -0.78 -7.64
C GLY A 126 2.01 -1.50 -7.24
N ILE A 127 0.93 -0.76 -6.87
CA ILE A 127 -0.34 -1.38 -6.43
C ILE A 127 -0.92 -2.36 -7.47
N PRO A 128 -1.05 -2.02 -8.76
CA PRO A 128 -1.63 -2.95 -9.73
C PRO A 128 -0.85 -4.25 -9.84
N GLU A 129 0.47 -4.19 -9.98
CA GLU A 129 1.32 -5.36 -10.08
C GLU A 129 1.21 -6.25 -8.84
N LEU A 130 1.29 -5.65 -7.66
CA LEU A 130 1.13 -6.36 -6.40
C LEU A 130 -0.25 -7.02 -6.30
N PHE A 131 -1.32 -6.28 -6.58
CA PHE A 131 -2.68 -6.78 -6.49
C PHE A 131 -2.89 -7.99 -7.40
N PHE A 132 -2.55 -7.89 -8.69
CA PHE A 132 -2.73 -9.00 -9.62
C PHE A 132 -1.84 -10.20 -9.32
N SER A 133 -0.64 -9.98 -8.81
CA SER A 133 0.23 -11.08 -8.37
C SER A 133 -0.42 -11.90 -7.24
N TRP A 134 -1.09 -11.25 -6.30
CA TRP A 134 -1.83 -11.95 -5.25
C TRP A 134 -3.11 -12.62 -5.76
N MET A 135 -3.82 -12.00 -6.71
CA MET A 135 -5.02 -12.58 -7.29
C MET A 135 -4.72 -13.84 -8.12
N SER A 136 -3.49 -14.03 -8.57
CA SER A 136 -3.06 -15.26 -9.26
C SER A 136 -2.86 -16.47 -8.33
N ILE A 137 -2.85 -16.28 -7.01
CA ILE A 137 -2.65 -17.36 -6.05
C ILE A 137 -3.96 -18.13 -5.85
N THR A 138 -3.92 -19.44 -6.06
CA THR A 138 -5.11 -20.32 -6.00
C THR A 138 -5.18 -21.17 -4.74
N ASP A 139 -4.07 -21.34 -4.02
CA ASP A 139 -3.96 -22.22 -2.85
C ASP A 139 -4.24 -21.52 -1.51
N LYS A 140 -4.65 -20.25 -1.54
CA LYS A 140 -4.94 -19.43 -0.36
C LYS A 140 -6.31 -18.74 -0.48
N ASN A 141 -6.87 -18.41 0.69
CA ASN A 141 -8.01 -17.51 0.77
C ASN A 141 -7.49 -16.07 0.90
N ILE A 142 -7.59 -15.31 -0.18
CA ILE A 142 -7.09 -13.94 -0.21
C ILE A 142 -8.28 -13.00 -0.21
N TYR A 143 -8.40 -12.22 0.85
CA TYR A 143 -9.33 -11.12 0.98
C TYR A 143 -8.59 -9.82 0.72
N PHE A 144 -9.24 -8.88 0.09
CA PHE A 144 -8.66 -7.57 -0.16
C PHE A 144 -9.69 -6.46 0.00
N GLU A 145 -9.17 -5.29 0.35
CA GLU A 145 -9.97 -4.10 0.53
C GLU A 145 -9.17 -2.87 0.08
N PHE A 146 -9.78 -2.04 -0.75
CA PHE A 146 -9.28 -0.73 -1.12
C PHE A 146 -10.01 0.32 -0.27
N LEU A 147 -9.23 1.17 0.37
CA LEU A 147 -9.66 2.10 1.38
C LEU A 147 -9.34 3.53 0.93
N ASP A 148 -10.35 4.36 0.74
CA ASP A 148 -10.14 5.80 0.60
C ASP A 148 -9.77 6.37 1.98
N ASN A 149 -8.55 6.86 2.07
CA ASN A 149 -7.99 7.42 3.30
C ASN A 149 -7.90 8.95 3.23
N ASP A 150 -8.73 9.58 2.39
CA ASP A 150 -8.95 11.03 2.38
C ASP A 150 -10.01 11.39 3.43
N VAL A 151 -9.66 11.18 4.69
CA VAL A 151 -10.52 11.40 5.85
C VAL A 151 -9.77 12.23 6.90
N PRO A 152 -10.48 12.94 7.79
CA PRO A 152 -9.85 13.64 8.90
C PRO A 152 -8.97 12.73 9.75
N LEU A 153 -7.93 13.30 10.36
CA LEU A 153 -7.04 12.55 11.24
C LEU A 153 -7.80 11.93 12.42
N GLY A 154 -7.68 10.62 12.57
CA GLY A 154 -8.37 9.85 13.61
C GLY A 154 -9.69 9.22 13.17
N GLU A 155 -10.18 9.53 11.98
CA GLU A 155 -11.30 8.82 11.37
C GLU A 155 -10.86 7.56 10.63
N LEU A 156 -11.77 6.60 10.54
CA LEU A 156 -11.53 5.39 9.78
C LEU A 156 -11.68 5.66 8.28
N PRO A 157 -10.79 5.07 7.44
CA PRO A 157 -10.91 5.18 6.00
C PRO A 157 -12.19 4.51 5.50
N LYS A 158 -12.66 4.93 4.31
CA LYS A 158 -13.88 4.40 3.69
C LYS A 158 -13.52 3.26 2.74
N THR A 159 -14.25 2.16 2.82
CA THR A 159 -14.14 1.07 1.82
C THR A 159 -14.69 1.54 0.49
N ILE A 160 -13.88 1.44 -0.57
CA ILE A 160 -14.27 1.83 -1.95
C ILE A 160 -14.32 0.65 -2.91
N ALA A 161 -13.62 -0.44 -2.60
CA ALA A 161 -13.74 -1.71 -3.27
C ALA A 161 -13.24 -2.82 -2.36
N PHE A 162 -13.82 -4.01 -2.49
CA PHE A 162 -13.39 -5.18 -1.71
C PHE A 162 -13.66 -6.47 -2.47
N GLY A 163 -13.06 -7.56 -1.99
CA GLY A 163 -13.31 -8.84 -2.62
C GLY A 163 -12.53 -10.01 -2.03
N ARG A 164 -12.62 -11.13 -2.76
CA ARG A 164 -11.97 -12.38 -2.38
C ARG A 164 -11.60 -13.20 -3.61
N ASN A 165 -10.37 -13.71 -3.67
CA ASN A 165 -9.89 -14.66 -4.67
C ASN A 165 -10.29 -14.31 -6.12
N GLY A 166 -10.09 -13.05 -6.52
CA GLY A 166 -10.44 -12.60 -7.87
C GLY A 166 -11.91 -12.23 -8.08
N SER A 167 -12.76 -12.31 -7.07
CA SER A 167 -14.09 -11.68 -7.09
C SER A 167 -14.00 -10.29 -6.45
N MET A 168 -14.46 -9.23 -7.13
CA MET A 168 -14.37 -7.85 -6.70
C MET A 168 -15.72 -7.16 -6.76
N THR A 169 -16.06 -6.43 -5.71
CA THR A 169 -17.19 -5.50 -5.67
C THR A 169 -16.66 -4.07 -5.57
N VAL A 170 -17.05 -3.22 -6.51
CA VAL A 170 -16.68 -1.80 -6.56
C VAL A 170 -17.81 -0.96 -5.97
N LEU A 171 -17.50 -0.19 -4.93
CA LEU A 171 -18.43 0.72 -4.26
C LEU A 171 -18.33 2.14 -4.82
N ASP A 172 -17.09 2.61 -5.04
CA ASP A 172 -16.81 3.94 -5.58
C ASP A 172 -15.72 3.88 -6.66
N PRO A 173 -16.11 3.85 -7.94
CA PRO A 173 -15.16 3.80 -9.04
C PRO A 173 -14.34 5.08 -9.19
N VAL A 174 -14.88 6.25 -8.77
CA VAL A 174 -14.18 7.52 -8.85
C VAL A 174 -13.04 7.56 -7.82
N ALA A 175 -13.34 7.21 -6.57
CA ALA A 175 -12.31 7.11 -5.54
C ALA A 175 -11.25 6.05 -5.88
N LEU A 176 -11.65 4.92 -6.48
CA LEU A 176 -10.72 3.89 -6.92
C LEU A 176 -9.78 4.38 -8.04
N SER A 177 -10.24 5.28 -8.92
CA SER A 177 -9.41 5.88 -9.97
C SER A 177 -8.26 6.72 -9.45
N ASN A 178 -8.26 7.10 -8.17
CA ASN A 178 -7.14 7.79 -7.54
C ASN A 178 -5.85 6.95 -7.51
N ILE A 179 -5.93 5.62 -7.65
CA ILE A 179 -4.75 4.77 -7.87
C ILE A 179 -4.01 5.23 -9.14
N ASP A 180 -4.73 5.58 -10.20
CA ASP A 180 -4.14 6.09 -11.43
C ASP A 180 -3.66 7.54 -11.28
N ARG A 181 -4.42 8.38 -10.60
CA ARG A 181 -4.11 9.79 -10.38
C ARG A 181 -2.85 10.00 -9.54
N PHE A 182 -2.72 9.25 -8.46
CA PHE A 182 -1.67 9.52 -7.45
C PHE A 182 -0.29 8.98 -7.84
N LYS A 183 -0.17 8.30 -8.98
CA LYS A 183 1.14 8.01 -9.60
C LYS A 183 1.67 9.18 -10.44
N GLU A 184 0.82 10.17 -10.77
CA GLU A 184 1.15 11.35 -11.58
C GLU A 184 1.35 12.58 -10.70
N VAL A 185 2.39 12.56 -9.86
CA VAL A 185 2.68 13.60 -8.87
C VAL A 185 3.79 14.52 -9.35
N ASN A 186 3.59 15.82 -9.19
CA ASN A 186 4.67 16.80 -9.38
C ASN A 186 5.58 16.85 -8.14
N VAL A 187 6.70 16.14 -8.21
CA VAL A 187 7.68 16.09 -7.11
C VAL A 187 8.41 17.41 -6.87
N ALA A 188 8.40 18.32 -7.84
CA ALA A 188 8.99 19.65 -7.73
C ALA A 188 7.99 20.71 -7.23
N ALA A 189 6.77 20.31 -6.84
CA ALA A 189 5.78 21.23 -6.33
C ALA A 189 6.28 21.95 -5.08
N THR A 190 6.11 23.25 -5.05
CA THR A 190 6.44 24.12 -3.89
C THR A 190 5.22 24.52 -3.09
N ARG A 191 4.01 24.20 -3.60
CA ARG A 191 2.73 24.47 -2.94
C ARG A 191 1.85 23.22 -3.01
N PRO A 192 0.98 22.98 -2.03
CA PRO A 192 0.11 21.80 -2.00
C PRO A 192 -0.79 21.63 -3.23
N GLU A 193 -1.29 22.76 -3.76
CA GLU A 193 -2.17 22.78 -4.94
C GLU A 193 -1.47 22.39 -6.25
N ASP A 194 -0.14 22.48 -6.29
CA ASP A 194 0.66 22.15 -7.47
C ASP A 194 1.12 20.67 -7.47
N VAL A 195 0.83 19.93 -6.41
CA VAL A 195 1.25 18.53 -6.26
C VAL A 195 0.51 17.60 -7.23
N LEU A 196 -0.78 17.86 -7.44
CA LEU A 196 -1.62 17.09 -8.36
C LEU A 196 -2.11 17.99 -9.49
N ASN A 197 -2.19 17.45 -10.70
CA ASN A 197 -2.81 18.15 -11.80
C ASN A 197 -4.30 18.38 -11.51
N PRO A 198 -4.78 19.65 -11.43
CA PRO A 198 -6.18 19.94 -11.19
C PRO A 198 -7.09 19.55 -12.37
N ASP A 199 -6.54 19.53 -13.60
CA ASP A 199 -7.26 19.18 -14.83
C ASP A 199 -7.18 17.68 -15.16
N TRP A 200 -6.74 16.86 -14.21
CA TRP A 200 -6.65 15.42 -14.43
C TRP A 200 -8.03 14.80 -14.66
N ILE A 201 -8.12 14.02 -15.73
CA ILE A 201 -9.34 13.30 -16.10
C ILE A 201 -9.17 11.83 -15.68
N PRO A 202 -10.14 11.21 -14.97
CA PRO A 202 -10.06 9.81 -14.58
C PRO A 202 -9.85 8.87 -15.77
N SER A 203 -8.73 8.14 -15.76
CA SER A 203 -8.41 7.18 -16.82
C SER A 203 -9.03 5.80 -16.58
N TYR A 204 -9.35 5.48 -15.33
CA TYR A 204 -9.83 4.16 -14.88
C TYR A 204 -8.96 2.98 -15.35
N GLN A 205 -7.68 3.21 -15.57
CA GLN A 205 -6.77 2.19 -16.09
C GLN A 205 -6.73 0.96 -15.17
N PHE A 206 -6.58 1.17 -13.86
CA PHE A 206 -6.57 0.08 -12.89
C PHE A 206 -7.90 -0.68 -12.87
N LEU A 207 -9.04 0.02 -12.90
CA LEU A 207 -10.35 -0.60 -12.91
C LEU A 207 -10.59 -1.42 -14.20
N ARG A 208 -10.17 -0.93 -15.36
CA ARG A 208 -10.21 -1.69 -16.63
C ARG A 208 -9.40 -2.97 -16.53
N GLN A 209 -8.19 -2.91 -16.00
CA GLN A 209 -7.36 -4.10 -15.76
C GLN A 209 -8.06 -5.09 -14.82
N CYS A 210 -8.76 -4.61 -13.79
CA CYS A 210 -9.55 -5.48 -12.90
C CYS A 210 -10.69 -6.18 -13.66
N ILE A 211 -11.42 -5.46 -14.53
CA ILE A 211 -12.51 -6.02 -15.34
C ILE A 211 -11.97 -7.10 -16.28
N GLU A 212 -10.81 -6.89 -16.90
CA GLU A 212 -10.21 -7.83 -17.83
C GLU A 212 -9.61 -9.07 -17.14
N ALA A 213 -8.98 -8.87 -15.99
CA ALA A 213 -8.18 -9.91 -15.33
C ALA A 213 -8.94 -10.73 -14.28
N LEU A 214 -9.97 -10.16 -13.65
CA LEU A 214 -10.68 -10.85 -12.58
C LEU A 214 -11.84 -11.68 -13.11
N PRO A 215 -12.04 -12.91 -12.62
CA PRO A 215 -13.14 -13.78 -13.02
C PRO A 215 -14.53 -13.19 -12.80
N LYS A 216 -14.67 -12.34 -11.77
CA LYS A 216 -15.92 -11.70 -11.43
C LYS A 216 -15.67 -10.29 -10.89
N LEU A 217 -16.28 -9.30 -11.54
CA LEU A 217 -16.34 -7.93 -11.03
C LEU A 217 -17.79 -7.43 -11.12
N GLU A 218 -18.26 -6.82 -10.07
CA GLU A 218 -19.57 -6.20 -9.99
C GLU A 218 -19.52 -4.82 -9.34
N PHE A 219 -20.41 -3.94 -9.72
CA PHE A 219 -20.62 -2.66 -9.06
C PHE A 219 -21.73 -2.81 -8.02
N ALA A 220 -21.56 -2.22 -6.86
CA ALA A 220 -22.50 -2.34 -5.74
C ALA A 220 -23.88 -1.75 -6.05
N ASP A 221 -23.94 -0.75 -6.92
CA ASP A 221 -25.17 -0.11 -7.34
C ASP A 221 -25.13 0.28 -8.82
N GLN A 222 -26.33 0.65 -9.34
CA GLN A 222 -26.46 1.06 -10.75
C GLN A 222 -25.81 2.40 -11.07
N ASP A 223 -25.65 3.27 -10.09
CA ASP A 223 -25.07 4.60 -10.32
C ASP A 223 -23.55 4.51 -10.45
N SER A 224 -22.89 3.68 -9.66
CA SER A 224 -21.48 3.33 -9.83
C SER A 224 -21.20 2.71 -11.21
N ALA A 225 -22.06 1.79 -11.66
CA ALA A 225 -21.95 1.18 -12.98
C ALA A 225 -22.16 2.20 -14.12
N LYS A 226 -23.11 3.14 -13.95
CA LYS A 226 -23.37 4.20 -14.94
C LYS A 226 -22.23 5.20 -15.03
N ILE A 227 -21.62 5.56 -13.91
CA ILE A 227 -20.43 6.45 -13.89
C ILE A 227 -19.33 5.84 -14.75
N TYR A 228 -19.00 4.57 -14.50
CA TYR A 228 -18.00 3.86 -15.32
C TYR A 228 -18.40 3.81 -16.80
N GLY A 229 -19.63 3.43 -17.13
CA GLY A 229 -20.12 3.33 -18.51
C GLY A 229 -20.21 4.66 -19.27
N ARG A 230 -20.32 5.82 -18.59
CA ARG A 230 -20.24 7.14 -19.22
C ARG A 230 -18.81 7.47 -19.63
N ILE A 231 -17.85 7.07 -18.86
CA ILE A 231 -16.45 7.39 -19.06
C ILE A 231 -15.85 6.48 -20.14
N GLU A 232 -16.21 5.19 -20.14
CA GLU A 232 -15.82 4.25 -21.18
C GLU A 232 -16.28 4.69 -22.59
N LYS A 233 -17.39 5.44 -22.66
CA LYS A 233 -17.90 6.01 -23.92
C LYS A 233 -17.27 7.35 -24.29
N ALA A 234 -16.61 8.02 -23.35
CA ALA A 234 -15.98 9.32 -23.56
C ALA A 234 -14.47 9.22 -23.87
N GLY A 235 -13.85 8.07 -23.70
CA GLY A 235 -12.45 7.76 -24.05
C GLY A 235 -12.34 6.85 -25.23
#